data_7d80da53b20f75574145e4d6a2d156a2
#
_entry.id   7d80da53b20f75574145e4d6a2d156a2
#
_cell.length_a   1.000
_cell.length_b   1.000
_cell.length_c   1.000
_cell.angle_alpha   90.00
_cell.angle_beta   90.00
_cell.angle_gamma   90.00
#
_symmetry.space_group_name_H-M   'P 1'
#
loop_
_entity.id
_entity.type
_entity.pdbx_description
1 polymer ?
#
loop_
_entity_poly.entity_id
_entity_poly.type
_entity_poly.pdbx_seq_one_letter_code
_entity_poly.pdbx_strand_id
1 'polypeptide(L)'
;MNLTQKVKGYIKAPKVGANGNEINFGWSNGAITQGTSSEITFSNLSAGEYSISFNTLTYAAAPFVKLLLNGSEMEMVDDDHYSIDLNLKQGDNITADIPNFDQYWIDPDFFEKNEDGSLKFLPIDGTYRVIANLALNYLEVLKMNGTSTATLNDDGTGALWIIGDGIGKPSVATNAVGWTTEKGLCMSQIEAKKYQVTVVAGEQIKSDDINFKFFHQQGWGGEYKNDALSTTSDLVFIGDGTNGRDAGNLGLVEGKSLEN
;
A
#
# COMPACT_ATOMS: atom_id res chain seq x y z
N MET A 1 -14.87 22.40 -6.98
CA MET A 1 -13.73 22.55 -6.07
C MET A 1 -13.33 21.15 -5.67
N ASN A 2 -12.15 20.73 -6.02
CA ASN A 2 -11.71 19.35 -5.75
C ASN A 2 -11.40 19.25 -4.25
N LEU A 3 -12.10 18.42 -3.53
CA LEU A 3 -12.26 18.43 -2.07
C LEU A 3 -11.39 17.42 -1.34
N THR A 4 -10.35 16.96 -1.97
CA THR A 4 -9.22 16.27 -1.36
C THR A 4 -8.21 17.24 -0.76
N GLN A 5 -8.61 18.47 -0.42
CA GLN A 5 -7.70 19.34 0.31
C GLN A 5 -7.69 18.92 1.77
N LYS A 6 -6.63 18.25 2.16
CA LYS A 6 -6.29 18.02 3.55
C LYS A 6 -6.13 19.36 4.23
N VAL A 7 -6.91 19.59 5.28
CA VAL A 7 -6.73 20.75 6.13
C VAL A 7 -5.59 20.43 7.07
N LYS A 8 -4.52 21.23 6.99
CA LYS A 8 -3.37 21.16 7.88
C LYS A 8 -3.34 22.40 8.76
N GLY A 9 -2.97 22.24 9.99
CA GLY A 9 -2.85 23.36 10.91
C GLY A 9 -2.39 22.92 12.29
N TYR A 10 -2.24 23.86 13.19
CA TYR A 10 -2.00 23.59 14.60
C TYR A 10 -2.98 24.39 15.44
N ILE A 11 -3.21 23.96 16.67
CA ILE A 11 -4.11 24.63 17.60
C ILE A 11 -3.31 25.67 18.39
N LYS A 12 -3.84 26.88 18.45
CA LYS A 12 -3.23 27.99 19.15
C LYS A 12 -4.14 28.43 20.30
N ALA A 13 -3.66 28.25 21.52
CA ALA A 13 -4.37 28.77 22.66
C ALA A 13 -4.09 30.26 22.84
N PRO A 14 -5.10 31.05 23.20
CA PRO A 14 -4.91 32.46 23.44
C PRO A 14 -3.98 32.70 24.67
N LYS A 15 -3.32 33.84 24.69
CA LYS A 15 -2.54 34.29 25.86
C LYS A 15 -3.44 34.39 27.07
N VAL A 16 -2.99 33.84 28.18
CA VAL A 16 -3.67 33.97 29.45
C VAL A 16 -2.97 35.04 30.29
N GLY A 17 -3.64 36.19 30.49
CA GLY A 17 -3.10 37.33 31.22
C GLY A 17 -2.12 38.22 30.44
N ALA A 18 -1.72 39.36 31.04
CA ALA A 18 -0.88 40.36 30.37
C ALA A 18 0.54 39.85 30.02
N ASN A 19 1.06 38.87 30.77
CA ASN A 19 2.40 38.30 30.63
C ASN A 19 2.37 36.84 30.13
N GLY A 20 1.21 36.33 29.74
CA GLY A 20 1.08 34.96 29.24
C GLY A 20 1.67 34.79 27.85
N ASN A 21 2.34 33.68 27.61
CA ASN A 21 2.78 33.29 26.29
C ASN A 21 1.65 32.54 25.58
N GLU A 22 1.65 32.62 24.23
CA GLU A 22 0.87 31.72 23.39
C GLU A 22 1.34 30.29 23.59
N ILE A 23 0.38 29.37 23.64
CA ILE A 23 0.67 27.93 23.69
C ILE A 23 0.17 27.33 22.40
N ASN A 24 1.08 26.68 21.68
CA ASN A 24 0.75 25.93 20.46
C ASN A 24 0.65 24.45 20.79
N PHE A 25 -0.26 23.76 20.09
CA PHE A 25 -0.42 22.33 20.13
C PHE A 25 -0.38 21.82 18.68
N GLY A 26 0.60 21.02 18.38
CA GLY A 26 0.83 20.47 17.05
C GLY A 26 1.07 18.96 17.11
N TRP A 27 1.36 18.35 15.98
CA TRP A 27 1.60 16.92 15.88
C TRP A 27 3.05 16.58 16.16
N SER A 28 3.30 15.65 17.05
CA SER A 28 4.65 15.13 17.33
C SER A 28 4.55 13.73 17.93
N ASN A 29 5.38 12.81 17.44
CA ASN A 29 5.46 11.43 17.94
C ASN A 29 4.11 10.69 17.98
N GLY A 30 3.29 10.86 16.93
CA GLY A 30 2.01 10.17 16.83
C GLY A 30 0.88 10.77 17.70
N ALA A 31 1.06 11.95 18.28
CA ALA A 31 0.07 12.59 19.14
C ALA A 31 0.09 14.12 19.03
N ILE A 32 -1.01 14.76 19.48
CA ILE A 32 -1.01 16.20 19.68
C ILE A 32 -0.19 16.51 20.94
N THR A 33 0.79 17.38 20.78
CA THR A 33 1.75 17.74 21.83
C THR A 33 1.82 19.25 22.00
N GLN A 34 1.91 19.70 23.23
CA GLN A 34 2.11 21.10 23.57
C GLN A 34 3.54 21.56 23.20
N GLY A 35 3.67 22.80 22.78
CA GLY A 35 4.96 23.44 22.53
C GLY A 35 5.49 23.26 21.11
N THR A 36 4.72 22.65 20.22
CA THR A 36 5.06 22.55 18.80
C THR A 36 3.97 23.18 17.94
N SER A 37 4.36 23.70 16.79
CA SER A 37 3.46 24.17 15.72
C SER A 37 3.52 23.26 14.47
N SER A 38 4.02 22.05 14.62
CA SER A 38 3.96 21.05 13.56
C SER A 38 2.52 20.77 13.15
N GLU A 39 2.27 20.63 11.87
CA GLU A 39 0.92 20.52 11.34
C GLU A 39 0.23 19.24 11.81
N ILE A 40 -1.00 19.42 12.32
CA ILE A 40 -1.93 18.32 12.58
C ILE A 40 -2.69 18.11 11.28
N THR A 41 -2.68 16.91 10.74
CA THR A 41 -3.42 16.57 9.53
C THR A 41 -4.84 16.18 9.92
N PHE A 42 -5.81 16.92 9.40
CA PHE A 42 -7.23 16.60 9.52
C PHE A 42 -7.68 15.94 8.21
N SER A 43 -7.79 14.64 8.21
CA SER A 43 -8.23 13.88 7.03
C SER A 43 -9.75 13.95 6.91
N ASN A 44 -10.27 15.01 6.30
CA ASN A 44 -11.66 15.11 5.91
C ASN A 44 -11.78 14.81 4.42
N LEU A 45 -12.49 13.76 4.11
CA LEU A 45 -12.65 13.23 2.75
C LEU A 45 -13.84 13.81 2.01
N SER A 46 -14.67 14.62 2.67
CA SER A 46 -15.79 15.32 2.05
C SER A 46 -15.77 16.80 2.37
N ALA A 47 -16.29 17.63 1.49
CA ALA A 47 -16.53 19.04 1.79
C ALA A 47 -17.62 19.18 2.83
N GLY A 48 -17.39 20.09 3.76
CA GLY A 48 -18.38 20.38 4.79
C GLY A 48 -17.87 21.41 5.77
N GLU A 49 -18.72 21.80 6.68
CA GLU A 49 -18.36 22.56 7.87
C GLU A 49 -18.11 21.55 9.02
N TYR A 50 -16.97 21.65 9.64
CA TYR A 50 -16.56 20.75 10.72
C TYR A 50 -16.32 21.55 12.01
N SER A 51 -16.94 21.10 13.11
CA SER A 51 -16.64 21.57 14.43
C SER A 51 -15.56 20.71 15.06
N ILE A 52 -14.41 21.32 15.35
CA ILE A 52 -13.28 20.63 16.01
C ILE A 52 -13.31 20.97 17.49
N SER A 53 -13.46 19.97 18.34
CA SER A 53 -13.31 20.09 19.79
C SER A 53 -11.89 19.69 20.19
N PHE A 54 -11.26 20.47 21.03
CA PHE A 54 -9.94 20.17 21.57
C PHE A 54 -9.95 20.25 23.09
N ASN A 55 -9.53 19.17 23.76
CA ASN A 55 -9.39 19.13 25.20
C ASN A 55 -7.95 19.47 25.60
N THR A 56 -7.76 20.63 26.23
CA THR A 56 -6.43 21.12 26.63
C THR A 56 -5.80 20.35 27.78
N LEU A 57 -6.55 19.47 28.45
CA LEU A 57 -6.04 18.64 29.56
C LEU A 57 -5.55 17.28 29.03
N THR A 58 -6.33 16.67 28.14
CA THR A 58 -6.01 15.33 27.60
C THR A 58 -5.34 15.38 26.24
N TYR A 59 -5.29 16.55 25.60
CA TYR A 59 -4.84 16.79 24.23
C TYR A 59 -5.65 16.00 23.18
N ALA A 60 -6.80 15.47 23.57
CA ALA A 60 -7.70 14.81 22.64
C ALA A 60 -8.43 15.85 21.79
N ALA A 61 -8.52 15.61 20.52
CA ALA A 61 -9.32 16.40 19.62
C ALA A 61 -10.29 15.51 18.82
N ALA A 62 -11.44 16.05 18.46
CA ALA A 62 -12.44 15.37 17.63
C ALA A 62 -13.08 16.42 16.69
N PRO A 63 -13.49 16.04 15.48
CA PRO A 63 -13.35 14.69 14.91
C PRO A 63 -11.97 14.46 14.30
N PHE A 64 -11.31 13.38 14.69
CA PHE A 64 -10.27 12.79 13.88
C PHE A 64 -10.89 11.67 13.08
N VAL A 65 -10.54 11.57 11.82
CA VAL A 65 -10.88 10.39 11.05
C VAL A 65 -9.94 9.28 11.50
N LYS A 66 -10.49 8.33 12.25
CA LYS A 66 -9.82 7.08 12.56
C LYS A 66 -10.10 6.13 11.40
N LEU A 67 -9.05 5.56 10.83
CA LEU A 67 -9.20 4.47 9.90
C LEU A 67 -9.13 3.17 10.70
N LEU A 68 -10.15 2.34 10.57
CA LEU A 68 -10.18 1.05 11.24
C LEU A 68 -10.15 -0.06 10.19
N LEU A 69 -9.28 -1.02 10.41
CA LEU A 69 -9.27 -2.27 9.65
C LEU A 69 -9.42 -3.43 10.63
N ASN A 70 -10.41 -4.27 10.40
CA ASN A 70 -10.79 -5.37 11.29
C ASN A 70 -10.99 -4.93 12.75
N GLY A 71 -11.61 -3.75 12.94
CA GLY A 71 -11.89 -3.14 14.24
C GLY A 71 -10.68 -2.52 14.96
N SER A 72 -9.50 -2.58 14.37
CA SER A 72 -8.26 -2.03 14.92
C SER A 72 -7.87 -0.73 14.21
N GLU A 73 -7.37 0.24 14.97
CA GLU A 73 -6.96 1.54 14.42
C GLU A 73 -5.66 1.43 13.62
N MET A 74 -5.66 1.98 12.40
CA MET A 74 -4.48 2.07 11.55
C MET A 74 -3.61 3.26 11.99
N GLU A 75 -2.31 3.07 12.02
CA GLU A 75 -1.34 4.13 12.34
C GLU A 75 -1.05 4.99 11.10
N MET A 76 -1.03 6.31 11.29
CA MET A 76 -0.68 7.25 10.23
C MET A 76 0.83 7.16 9.93
N VAL A 77 1.17 6.83 8.69
CA VAL A 77 2.55 6.82 8.20
C VAL A 77 2.93 8.20 7.66
N ASP A 78 2.06 8.77 6.86
CA ASP A 78 2.14 10.13 6.31
C ASP A 78 0.73 10.64 5.98
N ASP A 79 0.65 11.76 5.28
CA ASP A 79 -0.62 12.42 4.95
C ASP A 79 -1.59 11.56 4.12
N ASP A 80 -1.05 10.63 3.33
CA ASP A 80 -1.83 9.79 2.40
C ASP A 80 -1.82 8.32 2.77
N HIS A 81 -0.99 7.91 3.73
CA HIS A 81 -0.80 6.50 4.06
C HIS A 81 -1.05 6.22 5.53
N TYR A 82 -1.86 5.18 5.78
CA TYR A 82 -2.09 4.60 7.10
C TYR A 82 -1.78 3.11 7.02
N SER A 83 -1.19 2.54 8.05
CA SER A 83 -0.79 1.13 8.06
C SER A 83 -1.20 0.39 9.32
N ILE A 84 -1.37 -0.91 9.18
CA ILE A 84 -1.59 -1.82 10.30
C ILE A 84 -1.00 -3.19 9.98
N ASP A 85 -0.35 -3.80 10.97
CA ASP A 85 0.11 -5.18 10.89
C ASP A 85 -0.94 -6.11 11.50
N LEU A 86 -1.45 -7.06 10.73
CA LEU A 86 -2.47 -8.01 11.13
C LEU A 86 -1.99 -9.44 10.96
N ASN A 87 -2.30 -10.29 11.94
CA ASN A 87 -2.18 -11.73 11.78
C ASN A 87 -3.46 -12.26 11.15
N LEU A 88 -3.40 -12.62 9.88
CA LEU A 88 -4.54 -13.02 9.07
C LEU A 88 -4.44 -14.52 8.73
N LYS A 89 -5.59 -15.14 8.63
CA LYS A 89 -5.75 -16.51 8.14
C LYS A 89 -6.46 -16.51 6.81
N GLN A 90 -6.13 -17.45 5.98
CA GLN A 90 -6.84 -17.65 4.73
C GLN A 90 -8.35 -17.86 4.98
N GLY A 91 -9.17 -17.05 4.33
CA GLY A 91 -10.62 -17.07 4.48
C GLY A 91 -11.17 -16.14 5.59
N ASP A 92 -10.32 -15.44 6.35
CA ASP A 92 -10.78 -14.44 7.31
C ASP A 92 -11.59 -13.36 6.62
N ASN A 93 -12.69 -12.91 7.27
CA ASN A 93 -13.46 -11.75 6.84
C ASN A 93 -12.97 -10.51 7.59
N ILE A 94 -12.57 -9.49 6.84
CA ILE A 94 -11.99 -8.26 7.34
C ILE A 94 -12.95 -7.12 7.06
N THR A 95 -13.30 -6.36 8.11
CA THR A 95 -14.10 -5.15 7.98
C THR A 95 -13.19 -3.93 7.81
N ALA A 96 -13.61 -2.99 6.97
CA ALA A 96 -12.92 -1.71 6.78
C ALA A 96 -13.88 -0.57 7.11
N ASP A 97 -13.51 0.25 8.09
CA ASP A 97 -14.14 1.54 8.38
C ASP A 97 -13.15 2.62 7.93
N ILE A 98 -13.11 2.79 6.62
CA ILE A 98 -12.24 3.72 5.91
C ILE A 98 -13.15 4.59 5.05
N PRO A 99 -13.03 5.92 5.13
CA PRO A 99 -13.85 6.82 4.34
C PRO A 99 -13.77 6.53 2.83
N ASN A 100 -14.92 6.57 2.15
CA ASN A 100 -15.07 6.27 0.71
C ASN A 100 -14.55 4.88 0.32
N PHE A 101 -14.61 3.91 1.22
CA PHE A 101 -14.10 2.57 0.98
C PHE A 101 -14.78 1.86 -0.21
N ASP A 102 -16.00 2.25 -0.54
CA ASP A 102 -16.70 1.78 -1.73
C ASP A 102 -16.03 2.15 -3.05
N GLN A 103 -15.18 3.20 -3.05
CA GLN A 103 -14.41 3.67 -4.20
C GLN A 103 -13.01 3.04 -4.29
N TYR A 104 -12.62 2.23 -3.29
CA TYR A 104 -11.31 1.60 -3.27
C TYR A 104 -11.21 0.51 -4.34
N TRP A 105 -10.09 0.54 -5.06
CA TRP A 105 -9.68 -0.60 -5.86
C TRP A 105 -9.17 -1.70 -4.92
N ILE A 106 -9.81 -2.85 -4.97
CA ILE A 106 -9.50 -4.01 -4.14
C ILE A 106 -8.69 -4.99 -4.96
N ASP A 107 -7.49 -5.29 -4.47
CA ASP A 107 -6.60 -6.23 -5.13
C ASP A 107 -7.18 -7.65 -5.08
N PRO A 108 -7.55 -8.24 -6.25
CA PRO A 108 -8.19 -9.56 -6.32
C PRO A 108 -7.27 -10.71 -5.90
N ASP A 109 -5.96 -10.45 -5.77
CA ASP A 109 -5.01 -11.45 -5.30
C ASP A 109 -5.00 -11.58 -3.78
N PHE A 110 -5.40 -10.52 -3.08
CA PHE A 110 -5.42 -10.47 -1.62
C PHE A 110 -6.82 -10.54 -1.03
N PHE A 111 -7.81 -10.02 -1.75
CA PHE A 111 -9.17 -9.90 -1.21
C PHE A 111 -10.26 -10.22 -2.22
N GLU A 112 -11.31 -10.87 -1.74
CA GLU A 112 -12.60 -11.00 -2.40
C GLU A 112 -13.62 -10.14 -1.65
N LYS A 113 -14.34 -9.25 -2.35
CA LYS A 113 -15.34 -8.39 -1.73
C LYS A 113 -16.64 -9.17 -1.52
N ASN A 114 -17.10 -9.26 -0.27
CA ASN A 114 -18.35 -9.90 0.09
C ASN A 114 -19.54 -8.96 -0.16
N GLU A 115 -20.78 -9.53 -0.20
CA GLU A 115 -22.02 -8.77 -0.39
C GLU A 115 -22.26 -7.73 0.72
N ASP A 116 -21.81 -8.01 1.95
CA ASP A 116 -21.93 -7.10 3.10
C ASP A 116 -20.85 -5.99 3.11
N GLY A 117 -19.98 -5.96 2.10
CA GLY A 117 -18.88 -5.00 1.98
C GLY A 117 -17.60 -5.37 2.74
N SER A 118 -17.60 -6.44 3.51
CA SER A 118 -16.37 -6.99 4.11
C SER A 118 -15.48 -7.60 3.03
N LEU A 119 -14.21 -7.82 3.37
CA LEU A 119 -13.20 -8.40 2.50
C LEU A 119 -12.81 -9.78 3.03
N LYS A 120 -12.97 -10.81 2.19
CA LYS A 120 -12.42 -12.13 2.47
C LYS A 120 -10.96 -12.18 2.08
N PHE A 121 -10.08 -12.53 3.01
CA PHE A 121 -8.65 -12.64 2.81
C PHE A 121 -8.30 -13.93 2.08
N LEU A 122 -7.51 -13.86 1.00
CA LEU A 122 -7.24 -14.98 0.10
C LEU A 122 -5.90 -15.67 0.33
N PRO A 123 -4.80 -14.96 0.70
CA PRO A 123 -3.50 -15.60 0.90
C PRO A 123 -3.46 -16.56 2.09
N ILE A 124 -2.40 -17.35 2.15
CA ILE A 124 -2.14 -18.24 3.29
C ILE A 124 -1.94 -17.47 4.61
N ASP A 125 -2.09 -18.17 5.72
CA ASP A 125 -1.91 -17.62 7.07
C ASP A 125 -0.58 -16.89 7.25
N GLY A 126 -0.61 -15.81 8.03
CA GLY A 126 0.61 -15.08 8.40
C GLY A 126 0.40 -13.65 8.84
N THR A 127 1.49 -12.95 9.06
CA THR A 127 1.47 -11.52 9.36
C THR A 127 1.56 -10.72 8.07
N TYR A 128 0.63 -9.76 7.93
CA TYR A 128 0.55 -8.89 6.77
C TYR A 128 0.41 -7.44 7.22
N ARG A 129 1.16 -6.56 6.59
CA ARG A 129 0.95 -5.13 6.67
C ARG A 129 -0.04 -4.72 5.60
N VAL A 130 -1.11 -4.08 6.03
CA VAL A 130 -2.06 -3.46 5.11
C VAL A 130 -1.88 -1.94 5.18
N ILE A 131 -1.67 -1.32 4.04
CA ILE A 131 -1.46 0.12 3.91
C ILE A 131 -2.64 0.70 3.14
N ALA A 132 -3.40 1.56 3.78
CA ALA A 132 -4.43 2.33 3.11
C ALA A 132 -3.80 3.57 2.46
N ASN A 133 -3.75 3.58 1.12
CA ASN A 133 -3.35 4.74 0.34
C ASN A 133 -4.59 5.56 -0.02
N LEU A 134 -4.78 6.67 0.68
CA LEU A 134 -5.97 7.54 0.53
C LEU A 134 -5.96 8.31 -0.80
N ALA A 135 -4.78 8.61 -1.33
CA ALA A 135 -4.65 9.35 -2.59
C ALA A 135 -5.04 8.49 -3.80
N LEU A 136 -4.83 7.19 -3.70
CA LEU A 136 -5.12 6.23 -4.77
C LEU A 136 -6.37 5.38 -4.52
N ASN A 137 -7.03 5.52 -3.36
CA ASN A 137 -8.11 4.64 -2.91
C ASN A 137 -7.72 3.16 -3.06
N TYR A 138 -6.61 2.76 -2.45
CA TYR A 138 -6.00 1.46 -2.61
C TYR A 138 -5.54 0.88 -1.28
N LEU A 139 -5.76 -0.42 -1.08
CA LEU A 139 -5.18 -1.20 0.02
C LEU A 139 -3.98 -1.98 -0.51
N GLU A 140 -2.78 -1.51 -0.23
CA GLU A 140 -1.55 -2.25 -0.49
C GLU A 140 -1.35 -3.30 0.60
N VAL A 141 -0.90 -4.49 0.23
CA VAL A 141 -0.67 -5.59 1.17
C VAL A 141 0.75 -6.13 1.02
N LEU A 142 1.46 -6.16 2.13
CA LEU A 142 2.83 -6.68 2.21
C LEU A 142 2.88 -7.86 3.18
N LYS A 143 3.51 -8.96 2.77
CA LYS A 143 3.82 -10.06 3.68
C LYS A 143 4.95 -9.65 4.62
N MET A 144 4.79 -9.87 5.92
CA MET A 144 5.76 -9.46 6.93
C MET A 144 6.47 -10.65 7.57
N ASN A 145 7.71 -10.39 8.02
CA ASN A 145 8.47 -11.25 8.92
C ASN A 145 9.01 -10.37 10.07
N GLY A 146 8.32 -10.41 11.20
CA GLY A 146 8.54 -9.43 12.26
C GLY A 146 8.22 -8.02 11.78
N THR A 147 9.15 -7.09 11.92
CA THR A 147 9.00 -5.69 11.51
C THR A 147 9.44 -5.40 10.07
N SER A 148 10.03 -6.38 9.39
CA SER A 148 10.53 -6.26 8.02
C SER A 148 9.60 -6.97 7.04
N THR A 149 9.65 -6.58 5.77
CA THR A 149 9.00 -7.33 4.69
C THR A 149 9.62 -8.72 4.57
N ALA A 150 8.77 -9.72 4.26
CA ALA A 150 9.21 -11.09 4.17
C ALA A 150 10.08 -11.34 2.93
N THR A 151 10.96 -12.33 3.04
CA THR A 151 11.73 -12.90 1.94
C THR A 151 11.22 -14.31 1.65
N LEU A 152 11.53 -14.84 0.47
CA LEU A 152 11.23 -16.23 0.15
C LEU A 152 12.17 -17.15 0.93
N ASN A 153 11.61 -18.15 1.61
CA ASN A 153 12.34 -19.18 2.33
C ASN A 153 12.58 -20.41 1.44
N ASP A 154 13.53 -21.27 1.82
CA ASP A 154 13.87 -22.49 1.08
C ASP A 154 12.71 -23.50 0.99
N ASP A 155 11.81 -23.49 1.97
CA ASP A 155 10.60 -24.30 1.95
C ASP A 155 9.51 -23.77 1.01
N GLY A 156 9.73 -22.57 0.41
CA GLY A 156 8.82 -21.91 -0.49
C GLY A 156 7.70 -21.15 0.21
N THR A 157 7.86 -20.83 1.50
CA THR A 157 7.04 -19.84 2.21
C THR A 157 7.68 -18.47 2.17
N GLY A 158 6.98 -17.43 2.63
CA GLY A 158 7.50 -16.06 2.67
C GLY A 158 6.90 -15.18 1.58
N ALA A 159 7.72 -14.45 0.84
CA ALA A 159 7.25 -13.53 -0.20
C ALA A 159 8.10 -13.55 -1.47
N LEU A 160 7.42 -13.38 -2.60
CA LEU A 160 8.00 -13.01 -3.88
C LEU A 160 7.58 -11.59 -4.24
N TRP A 161 8.47 -10.89 -4.91
CA TRP A 161 8.32 -9.49 -5.27
C TRP A 161 8.50 -9.28 -6.77
N ILE A 162 7.82 -8.27 -7.31
CA ILE A 162 8.01 -7.83 -8.70
C ILE A 162 8.54 -6.40 -8.67
N ILE A 163 9.68 -6.17 -9.34
CA ILE A 163 10.31 -4.85 -9.45
C ILE A 163 10.70 -4.63 -10.91
N GLY A 164 10.43 -3.44 -11.42
CA GLY A 164 10.74 -3.03 -12.79
C GLY A 164 9.62 -2.25 -13.47
N ASP A 165 9.81 -2.02 -14.75
CA ASP A 165 8.95 -1.16 -15.55
C ASP A 165 7.77 -1.90 -16.17
N GLY A 166 6.70 -1.16 -16.44
CA GLY A 166 5.52 -1.64 -17.13
C GLY A 166 4.48 -2.30 -16.25
N ILE A 167 4.63 -2.27 -14.93
CA ILE A 167 3.69 -2.85 -13.96
C ILE A 167 3.47 -1.92 -12.76
N GLY A 168 2.28 -1.95 -12.17
CA GLY A 168 1.92 -1.14 -10.99
C GLY A 168 0.47 -1.37 -10.55
N LYS A 169 0.19 -1.25 -9.27
CA LYS A 169 -1.16 -1.35 -8.66
C LYS A 169 -1.46 -0.10 -7.86
N PRO A 170 -2.69 0.44 -7.86
CA PRO A 170 -3.88 -0.06 -8.55
C PRO A 170 -3.83 0.12 -10.07
N SER A 171 -2.93 0.98 -10.60
CA SER A 171 -2.69 1.10 -12.03
C SER A 171 -1.24 1.49 -12.31
N VAL A 172 -0.72 1.08 -13.46
CA VAL A 172 0.63 1.47 -13.89
C VAL A 172 0.74 2.97 -14.16
N ALA A 173 -0.36 3.61 -14.54
CA ALA A 173 -0.39 5.05 -14.83
C ALA A 173 -0.24 5.93 -13.57
N THR A 174 -0.77 5.48 -12.43
CA THR A 174 -0.78 6.27 -11.19
C THR A 174 0.25 5.80 -10.17
N ASN A 175 0.65 4.54 -10.21
CA ASN A 175 1.58 3.95 -9.26
C ASN A 175 2.45 2.87 -9.91
N ALA A 176 3.22 3.24 -10.92
CA ALA A 176 4.22 2.35 -11.50
C ALA A 176 5.27 1.95 -10.46
N VAL A 177 5.67 0.70 -10.48
CA VAL A 177 6.76 0.18 -9.63
C VAL A 177 8.08 0.79 -10.06
N GLY A 178 8.43 0.69 -11.34
CA GLY A 178 9.74 1.08 -11.83
C GLY A 178 10.87 0.27 -11.20
N TRP A 179 12.10 0.71 -11.37
CA TRP A 179 13.28 0.10 -10.74
C TRP A 179 13.51 0.68 -9.32
N THR A 180 12.44 0.71 -8.51
CA THR A 180 12.43 1.22 -7.14
C THR A 180 12.01 0.10 -6.21
N THR A 181 12.95 -0.44 -5.45
CA THR A 181 12.73 -1.64 -4.62
C THR A 181 11.65 -1.45 -3.56
N GLU A 182 11.55 -0.24 -3.01
CA GLU A 182 10.55 0.12 -2.00
C GLU A 182 9.12 0.07 -2.55
N LYS A 183 8.95 0.16 -3.87
CA LYS A 183 7.66 0.04 -4.57
C LYS A 183 7.39 -1.36 -5.10
N GLY A 184 8.26 -2.32 -4.80
CA GLY A 184 8.10 -3.70 -5.27
C GLY A 184 6.73 -4.27 -4.89
N LEU A 185 6.03 -4.86 -5.88
CA LEU A 185 4.75 -5.51 -5.64
C LEU A 185 4.97 -6.83 -4.90
N CYS A 186 4.34 -6.99 -3.75
CA CYS A 186 4.26 -8.26 -3.06
C CYS A 186 3.29 -9.18 -3.81
N MET A 187 3.74 -10.37 -4.17
CA MET A 187 2.86 -11.39 -4.75
C MET A 187 2.08 -12.10 -3.65
N SER A 188 0.81 -12.38 -3.90
CA SER A 188 -0.04 -13.14 -3.00
C SER A 188 0.36 -14.62 -3.00
N GLN A 189 0.72 -15.16 -1.84
CA GLN A 189 0.94 -16.60 -1.69
C GLN A 189 -0.39 -17.29 -1.39
N ILE A 190 -0.92 -18.05 -2.36
CA ILE A 190 -2.24 -18.70 -2.26
C ILE A 190 -2.16 -20.16 -1.77
N GLU A 191 -1.02 -20.80 -1.98
CA GLU A 191 -0.70 -22.16 -1.54
C GLU A 191 0.81 -22.28 -1.28
N ALA A 192 1.25 -23.38 -0.69
CA ALA A 192 2.67 -23.66 -0.55
C ALA A 192 3.38 -23.61 -1.92
N LYS A 193 4.41 -22.79 -2.03
CA LYS A 193 5.21 -22.57 -3.26
C LYS A 193 4.43 -22.00 -4.45
N LYS A 194 3.20 -21.50 -4.24
CA LYS A 194 2.38 -20.91 -5.31
C LYS A 194 2.05 -19.47 -5.02
N TYR A 195 2.56 -18.60 -5.86
CA TYR A 195 2.38 -17.16 -5.77
C TYR A 195 1.58 -16.66 -6.96
N GLN A 196 0.78 -15.64 -6.75
CA GLN A 196 -0.12 -15.08 -7.75
C GLN A 196 0.01 -13.56 -7.80
N VAL A 197 -0.06 -13.04 -9.03
CA VAL A 197 -0.32 -11.63 -9.31
C VAL A 197 -1.27 -11.56 -10.49
N THR A 198 -2.39 -10.88 -10.30
CA THR A 198 -3.37 -10.61 -11.35
C THR A 198 -3.20 -9.17 -11.83
N VAL A 199 -3.05 -9.00 -13.13
CA VAL A 199 -2.87 -7.69 -13.76
C VAL A 199 -3.64 -7.66 -15.07
N VAL A 200 -4.30 -6.54 -15.34
CA VAL A 200 -5.08 -6.30 -16.57
C VAL A 200 -4.25 -5.41 -17.49
N ALA A 201 -4.11 -5.83 -18.75
CA ALA A 201 -3.37 -5.09 -19.74
C ALA A 201 -3.98 -3.70 -20.00
N GLY A 202 -3.12 -2.69 -20.04
CA GLY A 202 -3.55 -1.28 -20.14
C GLY A 202 -3.95 -0.63 -18.80
N GLU A 203 -4.10 -1.44 -17.73
CA GLU A 203 -4.42 -0.94 -16.38
C GLU A 203 -3.25 -1.17 -15.41
N GLN A 204 -3.07 -2.39 -14.90
CA GLN A 204 -2.00 -2.72 -13.95
C GLN A 204 -0.70 -3.13 -14.65
N ILE A 205 -0.77 -3.53 -15.92
CA ILE A 205 0.40 -3.86 -16.74
C ILE A 205 0.30 -3.16 -18.10
N LYS A 206 1.41 -2.64 -18.61
CA LYS A 206 1.44 -2.10 -19.98
C LYS A 206 1.21 -3.21 -21.00
N SER A 207 0.42 -2.91 -22.04
CA SER A 207 0.11 -3.88 -23.09
C SER A 207 1.23 -4.06 -24.12
N ASP A 208 2.11 -3.07 -24.26
CA ASP A 208 3.06 -2.94 -25.37
C ASP A 208 4.53 -3.02 -24.97
N ASP A 209 4.85 -2.79 -23.69
CA ASP A 209 6.22 -2.87 -23.19
C ASP A 209 6.25 -3.19 -21.70
N ILE A 210 6.96 -4.27 -21.36
CA ILE A 210 7.24 -4.67 -19.98
C ILE A 210 8.73 -4.92 -19.81
N ASN A 211 9.25 -4.56 -18.66
CA ASN A 211 10.64 -4.80 -18.30
C ASN A 211 10.76 -4.90 -16.77
N PHE A 212 10.39 -6.04 -16.21
CA PHE A 212 10.44 -6.27 -14.77
C PHE A 212 11.02 -7.63 -14.43
N LYS A 213 11.31 -7.84 -13.17
CA LYS A 213 11.96 -9.03 -12.63
C LYS A 213 11.25 -9.55 -11.39
N PHE A 214 11.39 -10.84 -11.13
CA PHE A 214 11.04 -11.44 -9.84
C PHE A 214 12.22 -11.40 -8.88
N PHE A 215 11.89 -11.16 -7.60
CA PHE A 215 12.85 -11.06 -6.51
C PHE A 215 12.41 -11.94 -5.35
N HIS A 216 13.37 -12.57 -4.65
CA HIS A 216 13.08 -13.29 -3.42
C HIS A 216 13.07 -12.41 -2.17
N GLN A 217 13.30 -11.11 -2.31
CA GLN A 217 13.24 -10.08 -1.27
C GLN A 217 12.82 -8.73 -1.85
N GLN A 218 12.28 -7.85 -1.03
CA GLN A 218 12.01 -6.46 -1.41
C GLN A 218 13.31 -5.64 -1.33
N GLY A 219 14.22 -5.86 -2.28
CA GLY A 219 15.53 -5.19 -2.27
C GLY A 219 16.48 -5.77 -3.31
N TRP A 220 17.49 -4.99 -3.65
CA TRP A 220 18.54 -5.42 -4.56
C TRP A 220 19.31 -6.62 -4.01
N GLY A 221 19.85 -7.46 -4.90
CA GLY A 221 20.55 -8.69 -4.56
C GLY A 221 19.62 -9.90 -4.42
N GLY A 222 18.30 -9.71 -4.56
CA GLY A 222 17.29 -10.77 -4.51
C GLY A 222 16.75 -11.21 -5.86
N GLU A 223 17.39 -10.84 -6.95
CA GLU A 223 16.92 -11.05 -8.32
C GLU A 223 17.00 -12.51 -8.75
N TYR A 224 15.92 -13.03 -9.31
CA TYR A 224 15.99 -14.25 -10.11
C TYR A 224 16.52 -13.95 -11.51
N LYS A 225 17.48 -14.75 -11.95
CA LYS A 225 18.02 -14.69 -13.30
C LYS A 225 17.38 -15.74 -14.21
N ASN A 226 17.72 -15.70 -15.49
CA ASN A 226 17.13 -16.57 -16.51
C ASN A 226 17.35 -18.07 -16.24
N ASP A 227 18.41 -18.47 -15.55
CA ASP A 227 18.69 -19.85 -15.18
C ASP A 227 17.72 -20.41 -14.12
N ALA A 228 17.06 -19.53 -13.37
CA ALA A 228 16.08 -19.88 -12.35
C ALA A 228 14.62 -19.76 -12.83
N LEU A 229 14.38 -19.31 -14.06
CA LEU A 229 13.07 -18.98 -14.58
C LEU A 229 12.74 -19.77 -15.85
N SER A 230 11.46 -20.10 -16.01
CA SER A 230 10.90 -20.60 -17.27
C SER A 230 9.52 -20.00 -17.50
N THR A 231 9.09 -19.93 -18.75
CA THR A 231 7.74 -19.47 -19.12
C THR A 231 7.08 -20.46 -20.08
N THR A 232 5.78 -20.59 -19.94
CA THR A 232 4.92 -21.33 -20.90
C THR A 232 4.14 -20.37 -21.79
N SER A 233 4.32 -19.05 -21.62
CA SER A 233 3.67 -18.01 -22.43
C SER A 233 4.41 -17.86 -23.75
N ASP A 234 3.66 -17.73 -24.84
CA ASP A 234 4.14 -17.36 -26.17
C ASP A 234 4.19 -15.82 -26.38
N LEU A 235 3.71 -15.06 -25.40
CA LEU A 235 3.70 -13.59 -25.42
C LEU A 235 4.91 -12.99 -24.70
N VAL A 236 5.48 -13.72 -23.73
CA VAL A 236 6.52 -13.21 -22.82
C VAL A 236 7.78 -14.05 -22.96
N PHE A 237 8.93 -13.39 -23.05
CA PHE A 237 10.23 -14.05 -22.97
C PHE A 237 11.01 -13.63 -21.72
N ILE A 238 11.99 -14.44 -21.35
CA ILE A 238 12.92 -14.15 -20.24
C ILE A 238 14.23 -13.66 -20.84
N GLY A 239 14.67 -12.49 -20.42
CA GLY A 239 15.94 -11.91 -20.81
C GLY A 239 17.11 -12.77 -20.33
N ASP A 240 18.11 -12.94 -21.20
CA ASP A 240 19.34 -13.69 -20.91
C ASP A 240 20.61 -12.81 -20.95
N GLY A 241 20.43 -11.50 -21.14
CA GLY A 241 21.51 -10.53 -21.28
C GLY A 241 21.99 -10.34 -22.73
N THR A 242 21.46 -11.13 -23.66
CA THR A 242 21.83 -11.07 -25.10
C THR A 242 20.65 -10.88 -26.03
N ASN A 243 19.43 -11.15 -25.56
CA ASN A 243 18.19 -11.13 -26.33
C ASN A 243 17.37 -9.82 -26.17
N GLY A 244 18.04 -8.72 -25.80
CA GLY A 244 17.40 -7.40 -25.69
C GLY A 244 16.87 -7.05 -24.31
N ARG A 245 17.02 -7.96 -23.34
CA ARG A 245 16.70 -7.74 -21.92
C ARG A 245 17.82 -8.30 -21.03
N ASP A 246 18.04 -7.67 -19.89
CA ASP A 246 18.95 -8.19 -18.87
C ASP A 246 18.50 -9.56 -18.35
N ALA A 247 19.46 -10.36 -17.88
CA ALA A 247 19.21 -11.72 -17.42
C ALA A 247 18.15 -11.76 -16.30
N GLY A 248 17.03 -12.45 -16.58
CA GLY A 248 15.88 -12.59 -15.70
C GLY A 248 14.78 -11.52 -15.86
N ASN A 249 15.01 -10.47 -16.66
CA ASN A 249 13.94 -9.51 -16.97
C ASN A 249 12.90 -10.16 -17.90
N LEU A 250 11.62 -9.92 -17.63
CA LEU A 250 10.55 -10.30 -18.54
C LEU A 250 10.35 -9.21 -19.59
N GLY A 251 10.19 -9.62 -20.83
CA GLY A 251 9.88 -8.75 -21.96
C GLY A 251 8.81 -9.38 -22.86
N LEU A 252 8.17 -8.57 -23.70
CA LEU A 252 7.24 -9.08 -24.71
C LEU A 252 8.00 -9.59 -25.92
N VAL A 253 7.55 -10.71 -26.47
CA VAL A 253 8.05 -11.26 -27.74
C VAL A 253 7.80 -10.23 -28.85
N GLU A 254 8.76 -10.06 -29.75
CA GLU A 254 8.68 -9.08 -30.84
C GLU A 254 7.37 -9.20 -31.64
N GLY A 255 6.68 -8.08 -31.81
CA GLY A 255 5.40 -8.00 -32.49
C GLY A 255 4.21 -8.53 -31.69
N LYS A 256 4.41 -8.90 -30.41
CA LYS A 256 3.34 -9.30 -29.49
C LYS A 256 2.95 -8.16 -28.55
N SER A 257 1.72 -8.22 -28.08
CA SER A 257 1.16 -7.36 -27.05
C SER A 257 0.34 -8.18 -26.09
N LEU A 258 0.15 -7.67 -24.86
CA LEU A 258 -0.83 -8.20 -23.94
C LEU A 258 -2.20 -7.63 -24.31
N GLU A 259 -3.20 -8.49 -24.36
CA GLU A 259 -4.59 -8.12 -24.64
C GLU A 259 -5.42 -8.30 -23.36
N ASN A 260 -6.52 -7.53 -23.24
CA ASN A 260 -7.48 -7.64 -22.14
C ASN A 260 -8.37 -8.87 -22.30
#